data_85c8391466606f9741c018c4beb04993
#
_entry.id   85c8391466606f9741c018c4beb04993
#
_cell.length_a   1.000
_cell.length_b   1.000
_cell.length_c   1.000
_cell.angle_alpha   90.00
_cell.angle_beta   90.00
_cell.angle_gamma   90.00
#
_symmetry.space_group_name_H-M   'P 1'
#
loop_
_entity.id
_entity.type
_entity.pdbx_description
1 polymer ?
#
loop_
_entity_poly.entity_id
_entity_poly.type
_entity_poly.pdbx_seq_one_letter_code
_entity_poly.pdbx_strand_id
1 'polypeptide(L)'
;MKRILTTSLIAAAVMSAAGAAQARDQIRIVGSSTVYPFASYVTEEFGALTNYPTPVIESTGSGGGLRLFCNGIGEGTPDITNASRRMKISEFERCEKNGVTDITEAKIGSDGIVLGQSADNEAIDLSLSQLFLAVAAKVPADGELVDNPNKKWSDIDATLPDREISIYGPPTTSGTRDAFEELVMEAASEEMEAYGGEGYAGIRSDGVYIDAGENDNLIVKRLAKDTDAFGIFGYSFLVENPGIIQGASIEGVKPESEAISSGDYPVARSLWFYVKNQHADDVAPLYEYANMFMEEQMIGKAGYLMDLGLIPLPDAERTQARKQVAGHEALTLADLK
;
A
#
# COMPACT_ATOMS: atom_id res chain seq x y z
N MET A 1 19.45 71.31 -54.88
CA MET A 1 19.84 70.00 -54.30
C MET A 1 19.24 69.87 -52.90
N LYS A 2 18.08 69.18 -52.78
CA LYS A 2 17.41 68.96 -51.53
C LYS A 2 17.47 67.43 -51.26
N ARG A 3 18.20 67.01 -50.22
CA ARG A 3 18.22 65.65 -49.74
C ARG A 3 17.01 65.40 -48.84
N ILE A 4 16.18 64.49 -49.21
CA ILE A 4 15.06 63.98 -48.38
C ILE A 4 15.61 62.85 -47.56
N LEU A 5 15.59 62.99 -46.24
CA LEU A 5 15.85 61.94 -45.28
C LEU A 5 14.53 61.21 -45.02
N THR A 6 14.47 59.96 -45.44
CA THR A 6 13.41 59.04 -45.09
C THR A 6 13.78 58.29 -43.78
N THR A 7 13.09 58.62 -42.72
CA THR A 7 13.20 57.95 -41.43
C THR A 7 12.30 56.72 -41.42
N SER A 8 12.87 55.53 -41.48
CA SER A 8 12.15 54.29 -41.35
C SER A 8 11.88 53.94 -39.84
N LEU A 9 10.65 54.03 -39.42
CA LEU A 9 10.21 53.52 -38.15
C LEU A 9 10.15 51.95 -38.22
N ILE A 10 11.05 51.28 -37.52
CA ILE A 10 10.96 49.83 -37.27
C ILE A 10 10.09 49.67 -36.02
N ALA A 11 8.84 49.26 -36.24
CA ALA A 11 7.97 48.80 -35.15
C ALA A 11 8.40 47.38 -34.76
N ALA A 12 9.11 47.27 -33.64
CA ALA A 12 9.40 45.98 -33.02
C ALA A 12 8.10 45.41 -32.39
N ALA A 13 7.46 44.50 -33.09
CA ALA A 13 6.38 43.67 -32.51
C ALA A 13 7.01 42.68 -31.52
N VAL A 14 6.94 43.00 -30.23
CA VAL A 14 7.20 42.05 -29.17
C VAL A 14 6.02 41.08 -29.16
N MET A 15 6.14 39.95 -29.86
CA MET A 15 5.27 38.79 -29.64
C MET A 15 5.61 38.23 -28.26
N SER A 16 4.77 38.56 -27.28
CA SER A 16 4.69 37.83 -26.03
C SER A 16 4.25 36.41 -26.40
N ALA A 17 5.18 35.48 -26.48
CA ALA A 17 4.89 34.06 -26.43
C ALA A 17 4.37 33.81 -25.01
N ALA A 18 3.07 34.00 -24.81
CA ALA A 18 2.37 33.33 -23.74
C ALA A 18 2.52 31.84 -24.05
N GLY A 19 3.44 31.16 -23.38
CA GLY A 19 3.49 29.72 -23.38
C GLY A 19 2.12 29.26 -22.91
N ALA A 20 1.27 28.78 -23.84
CA ALA A 20 0.11 28.01 -23.47
C ALA A 20 0.66 26.88 -22.64
N ALA A 21 0.34 26.83 -21.36
CA ALA A 21 0.49 25.61 -20.58
C ALA A 21 -0.28 24.55 -21.35
N GLN A 22 0.43 23.61 -21.95
CA GLN A 22 -0.19 22.54 -22.73
C GLN A 22 -0.73 21.58 -21.70
N ALA A 23 -2.06 21.51 -21.58
CA ALA A 23 -2.73 20.54 -20.73
C ALA A 23 -2.13 19.16 -21.02
N ARG A 24 -1.70 18.49 -19.98
CA ARG A 24 -1.15 17.14 -20.05
C ARG A 24 -2.31 16.14 -19.93
N ASP A 25 -2.44 15.25 -20.89
CA ASP A 25 -3.51 14.23 -20.89
C ASP A 25 -3.10 12.95 -20.14
N GLN A 26 -1.83 12.80 -19.77
CA GLN A 26 -1.33 11.60 -19.10
C GLN A 26 -1.12 11.84 -17.60
N ILE A 27 -1.84 11.08 -16.79
CA ILE A 27 -1.73 11.10 -15.32
C ILE A 27 -0.46 10.36 -14.89
N ARG A 28 0.22 10.88 -13.86
CA ARG A 28 1.38 10.27 -13.21
C ARG A 28 1.04 9.87 -11.79
N ILE A 29 1.19 8.58 -11.50
CA ILE A 29 0.84 7.95 -10.22
C ILE A 29 2.10 7.34 -9.63
N VAL A 30 2.32 7.53 -8.33
CA VAL A 30 3.43 6.93 -7.60
C VAL A 30 2.92 6.33 -6.29
N GLY A 31 3.72 5.54 -5.59
CA GLY A 31 3.42 5.19 -4.20
C GLY A 31 3.49 3.70 -3.89
N SER A 32 2.59 3.26 -3.03
CA SER A 32 2.56 1.94 -2.40
C SER A 32 2.66 0.78 -3.37
N SER A 33 3.57 -0.16 -3.11
CA SER A 33 3.69 -1.45 -3.79
C SER A 33 2.45 -2.32 -3.58
N THR A 34 1.81 -2.23 -2.42
CA THR A 34 0.56 -2.95 -2.10
C THR A 34 -0.62 -2.46 -2.91
N VAL A 35 -0.74 -1.14 -3.10
CA VAL A 35 -1.83 -0.55 -3.91
C VAL A 35 -1.54 -0.68 -5.41
N TYR A 36 -0.29 -0.89 -5.79
CA TYR A 36 0.14 -0.95 -7.19
C TYR A 36 -0.67 -1.93 -8.06
N PRO A 37 -0.96 -3.20 -7.65
CA PRO A 37 -1.76 -4.11 -8.47
C PRO A 37 -3.17 -3.59 -8.75
N PHE A 38 -3.82 -3.03 -7.74
CA PHE A 38 -5.16 -2.45 -7.87
C PHE A 38 -5.17 -1.23 -8.79
N ALA A 39 -4.23 -0.31 -8.55
CA ALA A 39 -4.10 0.89 -9.37
C ALA A 39 -3.68 0.56 -10.81
N SER A 40 -2.85 -0.45 -11.03
CA SER A 40 -2.49 -0.92 -12.38
C SER A 40 -3.70 -1.43 -13.16
N TYR A 41 -4.55 -2.23 -12.51
CA TYR A 41 -5.79 -2.69 -13.12
C TYR A 41 -6.66 -1.49 -13.55
N VAL A 42 -6.87 -0.52 -12.65
CA VAL A 42 -7.67 0.67 -12.97
C VAL A 42 -7.02 1.53 -14.05
N THR A 43 -5.69 1.65 -14.11
CA THR A 43 -5.01 2.40 -15.18
C THR A 43 -5.18 1.73 -16.55
N GLU A 44 -5.13 0.40 -16.60
CA GLU A 44 -5.35 -0.37 -17.84
C GLU A 44 -6.80 -0.21 -18.33
N GLU A 45 -7.78 -0.38 -17.44
CA GLU A 45 -9.19 -0.17 -17.75
C GLU A 45 -9.48 1.27 -18.19
N PHE A 46 -8.87 2.27 -17.51
CA PHE A 46 -9.02 3.67 -17.87
C PHE A 46 -8.52 3.95 -19.29
N GLY A 47 -7.33 3.46 -19.63
CA GLY A 47 -6.78 3.61 -20.97
C GLY A 47 -7.55 2.85 -22.06
N ALA A 48 -8.21 1.74 -21.69
CA ALA A 48 -9.04 0.95 -22.62
C ALA A 48 -10.43 1.54 -22.85
N LEU A 49 -11.02 2.18 -21.84
CA LEU A 49 -12.42 2.65 -21.88
C LEU A 49 -12.56 4.15 -22.21
N THR A 50 -11.47 4.91 -22.14
CA THR A 50 -11.48 6.35 -22.41
C THR A 50 -10.65 6.70 -23.64
N ASN A 51 -10.68 7.97 -24.05
CA ASN A 51 -9.82 8.48 -25.12
C ASN A 51 -8.50 9.07 -24.59
N TYR A 52 -8.23 8.98 -23.29
CA TYR A 52 -7.02 9.48 -22.68
C TYR A 52 -5.88 8.45 -22.71
N PRO A 53 -4.63 8.88 -22.69
CA PRO A 53 -3.50 7.97 -22.54
C PRO A 53 -3.59 7.18 -21.22
N THR A 54 -3.20 5.91 -21.26
CA THR A 54 -3.06 5.12 -20.03
C THR A 54 -2.18 5.84 -19.01
N PRO A 55 -2.62 6.04 -17.76
CA PRO A 55 -1.80 6.63 -16.72
C PRO A 55 -0.48 5.89 -16.52
N VAL A 56 0.58 6.62 -16.17
CA VAL A 56 1.87 6.01 -15.78
C VAL A 56 1.87 5.80 -14.28
N ILE A 57 2.16 4.57 -13.85
CA ILE A 57 2.23 4.20 -12.44
C ILE A 57 3.61 3.66 -12.09
N GLU A 58 4.18 4.11 -10.97
CA GLU A 58 5.47 3.68 -10.44
C GLU A 58 5.34 3.26 -8.97
N SER A 59 5.85 2.06 -8.63
CA SER A 59 5.95 1.60 -7.24
C SER A 59 7.17 2.23 -6.57
N THR A 60 6.94 3.12 -5.60
CA THR A 60 7.98 3.87 -4.87
C THR A 60 7.88 3.70 -3.35
N GLY A 61 6.96 2.84 -2.90
CA GLY A 61 6.54 2.73 -1.51
C GLY A 61 5.68 3.92 -1.06
N SER A 62 4.88 3.75 0.00
CA SER A 62 3.97 4.80 0.50
C SER A 62 4.70 6.08 0.89
N GLY A 63 5.77 5.98 1.69
CA GLY A 63 6.55 7.14 2.11
C GLY A 63 7.32 7.80 0.98
N GLY A 64 7.84 7.02 0.03
CA GLY A 64 8.51 7.51 -1.18
C GLY A 64 7.54 8.29 -2.07
N GLY A 65 6.36 7.73 -2.31
CA GLY A 65 5.29 8.34 -3.10
C GLY A 65 4.78 9.64 -2.50
N LEU A 66 4.44 9.65 -1.21
CA LEU A 66 4.01 10.85 -0.49
C LEU A 66 5.08 11.94 -0.50
N ARG A 67 6.36 11.58 -0.36
CA ARG A 67 7.46 12.54 -0.48
C ARG A 67 7.54 13.17 -1.86
N LEU A 68 7.41 12.38 -2.94
CA LEU A 68 7.41 12.87 -4.32
C LEU A 68 6.17 13.73 -4.60
N PHE A 69 5.01 13.29 -4.13
CA PHE A 69 3.74 14.00 -4.27
C PHE A 69 3.78 15.37 -3.59
N CYS A 70 4.31 15.45 -2.36
CA CYS A 70 4.44 16.69 -1.60
C CYS A 70 5.64 17.57 -2.03
N ASN A 71 6.27 17.33 -3.18
CA ASN A 71 7.46 18.06 -3.62
C ASN A 71 7.13 19.35 -4.39
N GLY A 72 5.85 19.73 -4.46
CA GLY A 72 5.37 20.94 -5.13
C GLY A 72 4.31 20.66 -6.18
N ILE A 73 4.00 21.71 -6.97
CA ILE A 73 3.01 21.71 -8.04
C ILE A 73 3.74 21.78 -9.38
N GLY A 74 3.18 21.22 -10.43
CA GLY A 74 3.64 21.31 -11.81
C GLY A 74 4.11 20.00 -12.40
N GLU A 75 4.50 20.03 -13.66
CA GLU A 75 4.75 18.88 -14.54
C GLU A 75 5.76 17.87 -14.02
N GLY A 76 6.72 18.30 -13.20
CA GLY A 76 7.77 17.45 -12.62
C GLY A 76 7.31 16.62 -11.42
N THR A 77 6.08 16.81 -10.91
CA THR A 77 5.56 16.14 -9.72
C THR A 77 4.37 15.23 -10.04
N PRO A 78 4.14 14.16 -9.23
CA PRO A 78 3.01 13.27 -9.45
C PRO A 78 1.66 13.96 -9.21
N ASP A 79 0.63 13.45 -9.90
CA ASP A 79 -0.75 13.92 -9.78
C ASP A 79 -1.50 13.17 -8.69
N ILE A 80 -1.17 11.88 -8.55
CA ILE A 80 -1.76 10.96 -7.57
C ILE A 80 -0.64 10.22 -6.85
N THR A 81 -0.85 9.94 -5.57
CA THR A 81 0.00 9.01 -4.83
C THR A 81 -0.84 7.98 -4.10
N ASN A 82 -0.40 6.72 -4.17
CA ASN A 82 -1.00 5.60 -3.48
C ASN A 82 -0.29 5.36 -2.14
N ALA A 83 -1.04 4.93 -1.12
CA ALA A 83 -0.47 4.61 0.18
C ALA A 83 -1.18 3.42 0.84
N SER A 84 -0.43 2.57 1.53
CA SER A 84 -0.92 1.44 2.33
C SER A 84 -1.16 1.82 3.80
N ARG A 85 -1.13 3.07 4.10
CA ARG A 85 -1.51 3.72 5.36
C ARG A 85 -2.03 5.13 5.09
N ARG A 86 -2.73 5.68 6.06
CA ARG A 86 -3.13 7.08 5.96
C ARG A 86 -1.91 8.00 5.96
N MET A 87 -2.02 9.15 5.29
CA MET A 87 -1.01 10.22 5.30
C MET A 87 -0.74 10.69 6.74
N LYS A 88 0.54 10.78 7.11
CA LYS A 88 0.95 11.30 8.43
C LYS A 88 0.83 12.83 8.48
N ILE A 89 0.59 13.38 9.66
CA ILE A 89 0.55 14.84 9.89
C ILE A 89 1.82 15.52 9.32
N SER A 90 2.99 14.96 9.58
CA SER A 90 4.27 15.49 9.09
C SER A 90 4.41 15.49 7.56
N GLU A 91 3.72 14.55 6.88
CA GLU A 91 3.68 14.50 5.41
C GLU A 91 2.74 15.57 4.86
N PHE A 92 1.58 15.74 5.48
CA PHE A 92 0.64 16.80 5.13
C PHE A 92 1.27 18.19 5.32
N GLU A 93 1.92 18.47 6.45
CA GLU A 93 2.65 19.70 6.71
C GLU A 93 3.77 19.96 5.67
N ARG A 94 4.45 18.90 5.21
CA ARG A 94 5.42 18.98 4.10
C ARG A 94 4.73 19.38 2.80
N CYS A 95 3.57 18.81 2.49
CA CYS A 95 2.78 19.18 1.32
C CYS A 95 2.42 20.68 1.36
N GLU A 96 1.84 21.17 2.45
CA GLU A 96 1.48 22.57 2.63
C GLU A 96 2.70 23.50 2.48
N LYS A 97 3.82 23.15 3.13
CA LYS A 97 5.08 23.92 3.05
C LYS A 97 5.59 24.06 1.62
N ASN A 98 5.36 23.08 0.77
CA ASN A 98 5.77 23.06 -0.62
C ASN A 98 4.68 23.55 -1.60
N GLY A 99 3.58 24.11 -1.07
CA GLY A 99 2.49 24.70 -1.87
C GLY A 99 1.45 23.68 -2.36
N VAL A 100 1.52 22.41 -1.95
CA VAL A 100 0.48 21.40 -2.21
C VAL A 100 -0.53 21.50 -1.06
N THR A 101 -1.60 22.28 -1.27
CA THR A 101 -2.55 22.67 -0.22
C THR A 101 -3.98 22.21 -0.49
N ASP A 102 -4.23 21.63 -1.66
CA ASP A 102 -5.55 21.12 -2.04
C ASP A 102 -5.42 19.68 -2.48
N ILE A 103 -5.75 18.75 -1.56
CA ILE A 103 -5.55 17.32 -1.69
C ILE A 103 -6.87 16.62 -1.39
N THR A 104 -7.36 15.78 -2.29
CA THR A 104 -8.46 14.86 -1.98
C THR A 104 -7.90 13.53 -1.53
N GLU A 105 -8.36 13.04 -0.38
CA GLU A 105 -8.07 11.72 0.17
C GLU A 105 -9.15 10.72 -0.25
N ALA A 106 -8.74 9.50 -0.64
CA ALA A 106 -9.65 8.41 -0.94
C ALA A 106 -9.21 7.12 -0.25
N LYS A 107 -10.02 6.61 0.66
CA LYS A 107 -9.89 5.25 1.20
C LYS A 107 -10.56 4.29 0.23
N ILE A 108 -9.81 3.30 -0.30
CA ILE A 108 -10.28 2.41 -1.36
C ILE A 108 -10.73 1.04 -0.86
N GLY A 109 -10.20 0.61 0.27
CA GLY A 109 -10.44 -0.71 0.83
C GLY A 109 -9.41 -1.03 1.91
N SER A 110 -9.29 -2.30 2.22
CA SER A 110 -8.31 -2.83 3.16
C SER A 110 -7.55 -4.00 2.54
N ASP A 111 -6.36 -4.26 3.10
CA ASP A 111 -5.53 -5.41 2.81
C ASP A 111 -5.27 -6.15 4.13
N GLY A 112 -5.26 -7.48 4.11
CA GLY A 112 -4.97 -8.30 5.26
C GLY A 112 -3.90 -9.32 4.92
N ILE A 113 -2.88 -9.44 5.76
CA ILE A 113 -1.82 -10.43 5.62
C ILE A 113 -2.08 -11.58 6.59
N VAL A 114 -2.10 -12.78 6.08
CA VAL A 114 -2.42 -14.00 6.83
C VAL A 114 -1.16 -14.81 7.04
N LEU A 115 -0.99 -15.30 8.28
CA LEU A 115 -0.16 -16.47 8.54
C LEU A 115 -1.06 -17.69 8.42
N GLY A 116 -0.93 -18.44 7.32
CA GLY A 116 -1.73 -19.63 7.05
C GLY A 116 -1.00 -20.91 7.35
N GLN A 117 -1.75 -21.98 7.61
CA GLN A 117 -1.26 -23.34 7.75
C GLN A 117 -2.25 -24.33 7.10
N SER A 118 -1.89 -25.61 7.03
CA SER A 118 -2.83 -26.64 6.60
C SER A 118 -4.09 -26.64 7.44
N ALA A 119 -5.26 -26.84 6.81
CA ALA A 119 -6.54 -26.98 7.52
C ALA A 119 -6.63 -28.23 8.39
N ASP A 120 -5.75 -29.23 8.18
CA ASP A 120 -5.68 -30.45 8.98
C ASP A 120 -5.04 -30.25 10.37
N ASN A 121 -4.36 -29.12 10.59
CA ASN A 121 -3.72 -28.79 11.86
C ASN A 121 -4.72 -28.22 12.86
N GLU A 122 -4.37 -28.28 14.14
CA GLU A 122 -5.07 -27.53 15.18
C GLU A 122 -4.90 -26.02 14.95
N ALA A 123 -5.96 -25.26 15.25
CA ALA A 123 -5.91 -23.80 15.16
C ALA A 123 -4.85 -23.26 16.13
N ILE A 124 -4.09 -22.28 15.69
CA ILE A 124 -3.06 -21.59 16.49
C ILE A 124 -3.41 -20.12 16.65
N ASP A 125 -3.10 -19.59 17.83
CA ASP A 125 -3.14 -18.15 18.12
C ASP A 125 -1.74 -17.69 18.51
N LEU A 126 -1.28 -16.62 17.89
CA LEU A 126 0.06 -16.06 18.09
C LEU A 126 -0.04 -14.57 18.43
N SER A 127 0.84 -14.11 19.30
CA SER A 127 1.06 -12.67 19.42
C SER A 127 1.93 -12.16 18.27
N LEU A 128 1.86 -10.86 17.99
CA LEU A 128 2.79 -10.19 17.04
C LEU A 128 4.25 -10.45 17.45
N SER A 129 4.54 -10.38 18.74
CA SER A 129 5.88 -10.65 19.27
C SER A 129 6.34 -12.10 19.03
N GLN A 130 5.46 -13.09 19.18
CA GLN A 130 5.81 -14.49 18.89
C GLN A 130 6.06 -14.70 17.40
N LEU A 131 5.25 -14.09 16.53
CA LEU A 131 5.45 -14.17 15.08
C LEU A 131 6.75 -13.45 14.67
N PHE A 132 7.05 -12.29 15.25
CA PHE A 132 8.32 -11.60 15.07
C PHE A 132 9.51 -12.49 15.46
N LEU A 133 9.48 -13.08 16.68
CA LEU A 133 10.57 -13.96 17.16
C LEU A 133 10.76 -15.23 16.32
N ALA A 134 9.74 -15.66 15.58
CA ALA A 134 9.87 -16.78 14.64
C ALA A 134 10.68 -16.40 13.39
N VAL A 135 10.53 -15.18 12.89
CA VAL A 135 11.08 -14.80 11.57
C VAL A 135 12.21 -13.78 11.60
N ALA A 136 12.41 -13.05 12.71
CA ALA A 136 13.46 -12.04 12.81
C ALA A 136 14.86 -12.64 12.65
N ALA A 137 15.75 -11.96 11.94
CA ALA A 137 17.14 -12.37 11.81
C ALA A 137 17.92 -12.23 13.13
N LYS A 138 17.63 -11.18 13.87
CA LYS A 138 18.19 -10.90 15.19
C LYS A 138 17.07 -10.87 16.22
N VAL A 139 17.33 -11.42 17.40
CA VAL A 139 16.39 -11.42 18.53
C VAL A 139 17.11 -11.05 19.84
N PRO A 140 16.41 -10.50 20.83
CA PRO A 140 17.02 -10.20 22.12
C PRO A 140 17.37 -11.48 22.89
N ALA A 141 18.60 -11.53 23.40
CA ALA A 141 19.04 -12.54 24.37
C ALA A 141 20.08 -11.91 25.31
N ASP A 142 19.91 -12.06 26.62
CA ASP A 142 20.83 -11.58 27.65
C ASP A 142 21.20 -10.07 27.54
N GLY A 143 20.29 -9.26 27.00
CA GLY A 143 20.48 -7.81 26.83
C GLY A 143 21.18 -7.39 25.53
N GLU A 144 21.47 -8.33 24.64
CA GLU A 144 22.07 -8.08 23.33
C GLU A 144 21.19 -8.65 22.21
N LEU A 145 21.38 -8.15 20.97
CA LEU A 145 20.75 -8.71 19.78
C LEU A 145 21.65 -9.79 19.18
N VAL A 146 21.18 -11.03 19.23
CA VAL A 146 21.89 -12.21 18.70
C VAL A 146 21.21 -12.75 17.44
N ASP A 147 21.95 -13.58 16.68
CA ASP A 147 21.31 -14.37 15.60
C ASP A 147 20.22 -15.26 16.17
N ASN A 148 19.07 -15.29 15.50
CA ASN A 148 17.89 -15.96 16.01
C ASN A 148 18.12 -17.48 16.22
N PRO A 149 18.11 -17.98 17.47
CA PRO A 149 18.34 -19.39 17.76
C PRO A 149 17.08 -20.26 17.63
N ASN A 150 15.88 -19.65 17.61
CA ASN A 150 14.61 -20.37 17.66
C ASN A 150 14.44 -21.25 16.42
N LYS A 151 14.24 -22.54 16.62
CA LYS A 151 13.98 -23.53 15.56
C LYS A 151 12.59 -24.13 15.65
N LYS A 152 12.00 -24.13 16.84
CA LYS A 152 10.66 -24.62 17.11
C LYS A 152 9.80 -23.50 17.70
N TRP A 153 8.50 -23.60 17.51
CA TRP A 153 7.57 -22.69 18.16
C TRP A 153 7.67 -22.75 19.69
N SER A 154 7.89 -23.94 20.26
CA SER A 154 8.13 -24.12 21.69
C SER A 154 9.45 -23.49 22.22
N ASP A 155 10.41 -23.14 21.34
CA ASP A 155 11.60 -22.37 21.73
C ASP A 155 11.27 -20.89 22.03
N ILE A 156 10.19 -20.39 21.41
CA ILE A 156 9.70 -19.03 21.61
C ILE A 156 8.83 -18.94 22.86
N ASP A 157 7.89 -19.88 23.00
CA ASP A 157 6.99 -19.98 24.13
C ASP A 157 6.63 -21.47 24.36
N ALA A 158 6.83 -21.95 25.59
CA ALA A 158 6.57 -23.35 25.95
C ALA A 158 5.08 -23.77 25.82
N THR A 159 4.16 -22.81 25.66
CA THR A 159 2.74 -23.07 25.43
C THR A 159 2.43 -23.31 23.94
N LEU A 160 3.35 -22.95 23.05
CA LEU A 160 3.21 -23.21 21.61
C LEU A 160 3.59 -24.66 21.27
N PRO A 161 3.14 -25.16 20.11
CA PRO A 161 3.42 -26.54 19.70
C PRO A 161 4.92 -26.84 19.59
N ASP A 162 5.32 -28.06 20.00
CA ASP A 162 6.69 -28.57 19.76
C ASP A 162 6.82 -29.00 18.28
N ARG A 163 6.78 -28.02 17.40
CA ARG A 163 6.83 -28.13 15.94
C ARG A 163 7.91 -27.21 15.39
N GLU A 164 8.64 -27.66 14.40
CA GLU A 164 9.66 -26.83 13.72
C GLU A 164 9.02 -25.58 13.09
N ILE A 165 9.74 -24.47 13.15
CA ILE A 165 9.35 -23.24 12.45
C ILE A 165 9.81 -23.38 11.00
N SER A 166 8.87 -23.48 10.08
CA SER A 166 9.08 -23.48 8.63
C SER A 166 8.05 -22.54 8.01
N ILE A 167 8.50 -21.44 7.41
CA ILE A 167 7.59 -20.40 6.92
C ILE A 167 7.92 -20.08 5.46
N TYR A 168 6.97 -20.35 4.58
CA TYR A 168 7.01 -19.91 3.19
C TYR A 168 6.42 -18.50 3.09
N GLY A 169 7.15 -17.57 2.50
CA GLY A 169 6.68 -16.19 2.37
C GLY A 169 7.08 -15.53 1.06
N PRO A 170 6.53 -14.35 0.80
CA PRO A 170 6.82 -13.60 -0.42
C PRO A 170 8.24 -13.00 -0.39
N PRO A 171 8.83 -12.71 -1.58
CA PRO A 171 10.13 -12.08 -1.72
C PRO A 171 10.10 -10.60 -1.29
N THR A 172 11.28 -10.01 -1.17
CA THR A 172 11.44 -8.58 -0.81
C THR A 172 10.87 -7.59 -1.85
N THR A 173 10.48 -8.05 -3.03
CA THR A 173 9.83 -7.23 -4.06
C THR A 173 8.30 -7.19 -3.92
N SER A 174 7.73 -8.02 -3.05
CA SER A 174 6.29 -8.17 -2.88
C SER A 174 5.70 -7.12 -1.93
N GLY A 175 4.55 -6.55 -2.30
CA GLY A 175 3.77 -5.68 -1.42
C GLY A 175 3.24 -6.40 -0.16
N THR A 176 2.97 -7.69 -0.23
CA THR A 176 2.63 -8.55 0.93
C THR A 176 3.80 -8.64 1.91
N ARG A 177 5.03 -8.74 1.39
CA ARG A 177 6.24 -8.71 2.21
C ARG A 177 6.43 -7.37 2.89
N ASP A 178 6.29 -6.24 2.18
CA ASP A 178 6.34 -4.90 2.75
C ASP A 178 5.31 -4.73 3.88
N ALA A 179 4.09 -5.26 3.65
CA ALA A 179 3.04 -5.23 4.66
C ALA A 179 3.40 -6.02 5.92
N PHE A 180 3.94 -7.22 5.75
CA PHE A 180 4.36 -8.07 6.85
C PHE A 180 5.51 -7.42 7.64
N GLU A 181 6.47 -6.81 6.96
CA GLU A 181 7.56 -6.08 7.60
C GLU A 181 7.04 -4.89 8.44
N GLU A 182 6.13 -4.08 7.89
CA GLU A 182 5.55 -2.93 8.59
C GLU A 182 4.65 -3.35 9.77
N LEU A 183 3.71 -4.26 9.53
CA LEU A 183 2.64 -4.58 10.48
C LEU A 183 3.03 -5.62 11.55
N VAL A 184 4.03 -6.44 11.27
CA VAL A 184 4.49 -7.46 12.21
C VAL A 184 5.89 -7.15 12.73
N MET A 185 6.85 -6.98 11.82
CA MET A 185 8.25 -6.89 12.22
C MET A 185 8.56 -5.57 12.93
N GLU A 186 8.25 -4.44 12.28
CA GLU A 186 8.48 -3.12 12.87
C GLU A 186 7.59 -2.90 14.09
N ALA A 187 6.28 -3.17 13.97
CA ALA A 187 5.33 -2.97 15.06
C ALA A 187 5.70 -3.77 16.32
N ALA A 188 6.10 -5.05 16.19
CA ALA A 188 6.49 -5.85 17.36
C ALA A 188 7.83 -5.41 17.95
N SER A 189 8.81 -5.04 17.12
CA SER A 189 10.14 -4.63 17.60
C SER A 189 10.15 -3.24 18.25
N GLU A 190 9.30 -2.31 17.81
CA GLU A 190 9.13 -0.99 18.44
C GLU A 190 8.71 -1.12 19.92
N GLU A 191 7.93 -2.14 20.28
CA GLU A 191 7.49 -2.42 21.65
C GLU A 191 8.58 -3.13 22.50
N MET A 192 9.66 -3.60 21.87
CA MET A 192 10.74 -4.32 22.56
C MET A 192 11.90 -3.37 22.93
N GLU A 193 12.22 -3.25 24.23
CA GLU A 193 13.28 -2.39 24.74
C GLU A 193 14.65 -2.61 24.03
N ALA A 194 14.93 -3.85 23.62
CA ALA A 194 16.18 -4.22 22.99
C ALA A 194 16.42 -3.54 21.62
N TYR A 195 15.38 -3.05 20.97
CA TYR A 195 15.47 -2.30 19.70
C TYR A 195 15.40 -0.78 19.89
N GLY A 196 15.32 -0.29 21.12
CA GLY A 196 15.38 1.14 21.46
C GLY A 196 14.18 1.94 20.97
N GLY A 197 13.04 1.29 20.66
CA GLY A 197 11.84 1.95 20.09
C GLY A 197 11.96 2.21 18.61
N GLU A 198 12.92 1.57 17.92
CA GLU A 198 13.05 1.63 16.46
C GLU A 198 12.51 0.33 15.84
N GLY A 199 11.81 0.45 14.71
CA GLY A 199 11.32 -0.69 13.96
C GLY A 199 12.46 -1.51 13.35
N TYR A 200 12.39 -2.84 13.48
CA TYR A 200 13.33 -3.79 12.89
C TYR A 200 12.64 -4.75 11.92
N ALA A 201 12.95 -4.64 10.64
CA ALA A 201 12.35 -5.44 9.56
C ALA A 201 13.25 -6.58 9.04
N GLY A 202 14.40 -6.84 9.68
CA GLY A 202 15.35 -7.86 9.21
C GLY A 202 14.81 -9.28 9.38
N ILE A 203 14.52 -9.99 8.28
CA ILE A 203 14.07 -11.39 8.30
C ILE A 203 15.26 -12.35 8.12
N ARG A 204 15.19 -13.49 8.81
CA ARG A 204 16.24 -14.51 8.81
C ARG A 204 16.39 -15.21 7.46
N SER A 205 17.62 -15.64 7.16
CA SER A 205 17.97 -16.33 5.90
C SER A 205 18.61 -17.70 6.12
N ASP A 206 18.38 -18.30 7.29
CA ASP A 206 18.98 -19.58 7.70
C ASP A 206 18.13 -20.80 7.31
N GLY A 207 17.15 -20.61 6.44
CA GLY A 207 16.27 -21.65 5.91
C GLY A 207 14.95 -21.85 6.68
N VAL A 208 14.72 -21.12 7.78
CA VAL A 208 13.44 -21.13 8.52
C VAL A 208 12.39 -20.31 7.75
N TYR A 209 12.77 -19.13 7.27
CA TYR A 209 11.97 -18.38 6.30
C TYR A 209 12.44 -18.73 4.88
N ILE A 210 11.52 -19.14 4.04
CA ILE A 210 11.76 -19.61 2.67
C ILE A 210 11.03 -18.69 1.69
N ASP A 211 11.81 -17.99 0.87
CA ASP A 211 11.26 -17.21 -0.26
C ASP A 211 10.56 -18.18 -1.24
N ALA A 212 9.25 -18.01 -1.40
CA ALA A 212 8.41 -18.86 -2.25
C ALA A 212 8.08 -18.22 -3.62
N GLY A 213 8.60 -17.01 -3.87
CA GLY A 213 8.34 -16.21 -5.08
C GLY A 213 7.08 -15.36 -4.96
N GLU A 214 6.81 -14.58 -6.01
CA GLU A 214 5.72 -13.58 -6.06
C GLU A 214 4.31 -14.19 -6.12
N ASN A 215 4.18 -15.47 -6.43
CA ASN A 215 2.89 -16.11 -6.64
C ASN A 215 2.44 -16.85 -5.39
N ASP A 216 1.56 -16.27 -4.61
CA ASP A 216 1.04 -16.83 -3.36
C ASP A 216 0.35 -18.19 -3.54
N ASN A 217 -0.14 -18.53 -4.74
CA ASN A 217 -0.62 -19.89 -5.04
C ASN A 217 0.46 -20.96 -4.86
N LEU A 218 1.75 -20.61 -5.00
CA LEU A 218 2.84 -21.54 -4.73
C LEU A 218 2.96 -21.84 -3.24
N ILE A 219 2.72 -20.83 -2.39
CA ILE A 219 2.69 -20.99 -0.94
C ILE A 219 1.56 -21.93 -0.56
N VAL A 220 0.32 -21.69 -1.01
CA VAL A 220 -0.84 -22.56 -0.75
C VAL A 220 -0.56 -23.99 -1.17
N LYS A 221 0.00 -24.21 -2.36
CA LYS A 221 0.36 -25.56 -2.85
C LYS A 221 1.44 -26.25 -1.99
N ARG A 222 2.32 -25.49 -1.35
CA ARG A 222 3.31 -26.04 -0.43
C ARG A 222 2.66 -26.46 0.88
N LEU A 223 1.79 -25.62 1.46
CA LEU A 223 1.05 -25.94 2.69
C LEU A 223 0.17 -27.17 2.56
N ALA A 224 -0.39 -27.43 1.36
CA ALA A 224 -1.13 -28.65 1.06
C ALA A 224 -0.27 -29.95 1.07
N LYS A 225 1.06 -29.83 0.98
CA LYS A 225 2.02 -30.94 0.95
C LYS A 225 2.88 -31.03 2.20
N ASP A 226 3.26 -29.88 2.73
CA ASP A 226 4.05 -29.71 3.94
C ASP A 226 3.12 -29.15 5.02
N THR A 227 2.41 -30.08 5.66
CA THR A 227 1.38 -29.73 6.65
C THR A 227 1.95 -29.11 7.91
N ASP A 228 3.27 -29.29 8.18
CA ASP A 228 3.93 -28.71 9.33
C ASP A 228 4.36 -27.24 9.10
N ALA A 229 4.37 -26.78 7.85
CA ALA A 229 4.78 -25.44 7.52
C ALA A 229 3.65 -24.40 7.68
N PHE A 230 4.08 -23.15 7.76
CA PHE A 230 3.24 -21.97 7.66
C PHE A 230 3.51 -21.21 6.35
N GLY A 231 2.58 -20.34 5.96
CA GLY A 231 2.72 -19.47 4.81
C GLY A 231 2.26 -18.05 5.11
N ILE A 232 2.95 -17.07 4.55
CA ILE A 232 2.56 -15.66 4.62
C ILE A 232 2.05 -15.25 3.25
N PHE A 233 0.79 -14.80 3.17
CA PHE A 233 0.11 -14.42 1.92
C PHE A 233 -1.08 -13.51 2.19
N GLY A 234 -1.63 -12.90 1.12
CA GLY A 234 -2.81 -12.05 1.20
C GLY A 234 -4.08 -12.83 1.57
N TYR A 235 -4.99 -12.18 2.27
CA TYR A 235 -6.25 -12.76 2.75
C TYR A 235 -7.11 -13.41 1.65
N SER A 236 -7.08 -12.89 0.42
CA SER A 236 -7.82 -13.46 -0.71
C SER A 236 -7.51 -14.94 -0.93
N PHE A 237 -6.23 -15.32 -0.80
CA PHE A 237 -5.81 -16.72 -0.96
C PHE A 237 -6.34 -17.65 0.12
N LEU A 238 -6.59 -17.13 1.34
CA LEU A 238 -7.28 -17.89 2.38
C LEU A 238 -8.72 -18.18 1.98
N VAL A 239 -9.43 -17.18 1.48
CA VAL A 239 -10.85 -17.27 1.07
C VAL A 239 -11.02 -18.17 -0.15
N GLU A 240 -10.09 -18.13 -1.11
CA GLU A 240 -10.12 -18.93 -2.33
C GLU A 240 -9.81 -20.44 -2.11
N ASN A 241 -9.21 -20.78 -0.95
CA ASN A 241 -8.78 -22.17 -0.67
C ASN A 241 -9.42 -22.76 0.60
N PRO A 242 -10.76 -22.72 0.73
CA PRO A 242 -11.44 -23.22 1.91
C PRO A 242 -11.23 -24.73 2.08
N GLY A 243 -10.94 -25.17 3.32
CA GLY A 243 -10.72 -26.57 3.66
C GLY A 243 -9.34 -27.13 3.24
N ILE A 244 -8.50 -26.34 2.57
CA ILE A 244 -7.10 -26.68 2.26
C ILE A 244 -6.17 -26.01 3.27
N ILE A 245 -6.40 -24.73 3.53
CA ILE A 245 -5.64 -23.92 4.47
C ILE A 245 -6.57 -23.23 5.46
N GLN A 246 -6.02 -22.85 6.61
CA GLN A 246 -6.65 -22.01 7.62
C GLN A 246 -5.67 -20.92 8.09
N GLY A 247 -6.20 -19.76 8.50
CA GLY A 247 -5.43 -18.69 9.06
C GLY A 247 -5.21 -18.83 10.56
N ALA A 248 -4.00 -18.54 11.03
CA ALA A 248 -3.73 -18.35 12.45
C ALA A 248 -4.47 -17.11 12.97
N SER A 249 -4.95 -17.16 14.20
CA SER A 249 -5.35 -15.96 14.92
C SER A 249 -4.09 -15.17 15.30
N ILE A 250 -4.19 -13.85 15.29
CA ILE A 250 -3.14 -12.95 15.81
C ILE A 250 -3.77 -12.07 16.88
N GLU A 251 -3.16 -12.07 18.07
CA GLU A 251 -3.70 -11.38 19.27
C GLU A 251 -5.17 -11.80 19.58
N GLY A 252 -5.49 -13.07 19.39
CA GLY A 252 -6.84 -13.61 19.58
C GLY A 252 -7.84 -13.33 18.47
N VAL A 253 -7.46 -12.58 17.42
CA VAL A 253 -8.35 -12.20 16.33
C VAL A 253 -8.06 -13.03 15.07
N LYS A 254 -9.12 -13.65 14.51
CA LYS A 254 -9.01 -14.40 13.25
C LYS A 254 -8.95 -13.47 12.04
N PRO A 255 -8.24 -13.87 10.97
CA PRO A 255 -8.27 -13.15 9.70
C PRO A 255 -9.61 -13.39 8.98
N GLU A 256 -10.62 -12.61 9.35
CA GLU A 256 -11.93 -12.60 8.73
C GLU A 256 -12.18 -11.25 8.06
N SER A 257 -12.94 -11.22 6.96
CA SER A 257 -13.17 -9.99 6.17
C SER A 257 -13.69 -8.83 7.02
N GLU A 258 -14.56 -9.10 7.99
CA GLU A 258 -15.12 -8.09 8.89
C GLU A 258 -14.03 -7.52 9.82
N ALA A 259 -13.23 -8.38 10.44
CA ALA A 259 -12.14 -7.97 11.33
C ALA A 259 -11.03 -7.20 10.60
N ILE A 260 -10.76 -7.56 9.34
CA ILE A 260 -9.80 -6.86 8.50
C ILE A 260 -10.35 -5.48 8.08
N SER A 261 -11.61 -5.42 7.64
CA SER A 261 -12.22 -4.16 7.20
C SER A 261 -12.48 -3.17 8.32
N SER A 262 -12.75 -3.67 9.55
CA SER A 262 -12.90 -2.83 10.76
C SER A 262 -11.56 -2.37 11.34
N GLY A 263 -10.46 -3.09 11.02
CA GLY A 263 -9.14 -2.86 11.60
C GLY A 263 -8.91 -3.59 12.94
N ASP A 264 -9.80 -4.53 13.32
CA ASP A 264 -9.65 -5.32 14.54
C ASP A 264 -8.57 -6.40 14.38
N TYR A 265 -8.35 -6.91 13.15
CA TYR A 265 -7.27 -7.85 12.86
C TYR A 265 -5.93 -7.10 12.79
N PRO A 266 -4.94 -7.44 13.64
CA PRO A 266 -3.71 -6.63 13.77
C PRO A 266 -2.86 -6.55 12.50
N VAL A 267 -2.90 -7.59 11.65
CA VAL A 267 -2.11 -7.64 10.41
C VAL A 267 -2.97 -7.22 9.22
N ALA A 268 -3.67 -6.10 9.40
CA ALA A 268 -4.50 -5.46 8.38
C ALA A 268 -4.20 -3.98 8.27
N ARG A 269 -4.43 -3.42 7.11
CA ARG A 269 -4.23 -2.00 6.84
C ARG A 269 -5.22 -1.46 5.84
N SER A 270 -5.58 -0.20 5.99
CA SER A 270 -6.38 0.53 5.02
C SER A 270 -5.52 1.00 3.86
N LEU A 271 -6.08 0.96 2.66
CA LEU A 271 -5.43 1.37 1.42
C LEU A 271 -6.04 2.68 0.92
N TRP A 272 -5.18 3.55 0.41
CA TRP A 272 -5.50 4.93 0.10
C TRP A 272 -4.91 5.37 -1.23
N PHE A 273 -5.53 6.37 -1.85
CA PHE A 273 -4.85 7.25 -2.78
C PHE A 273 -5.15 8.73 -2.45
N TYR A 274 -4.28 9.60 -2.90
CA TYR A 274 -4.37 11.05 -2.72
C TYR A 274 -4.27 11.73 -4.07
N VAL A 275 -5.20 12.65 -4.35
CA VAL A 275 -5.27 13.43 -5.60
C VAL A 275 -4.81 14.85 -5.33
N LYS A 276 -3.91 15.36 -6.15
CA LYS A 276 -3.47 16.76 -6.13
C LYS A 276 -4.45 17.60 -6.96
N ASN A 277 -5.46 18.18 -6.32
CA ASN A 277 -6.53 18.93 -7.01
C ASN A 277 -5.99 20.13 -7.80
N GLN A 278 -4.90 20.74 -7.35
CA GLN A 278 -4.23 21.85 -8.03
C GLN A 278 -3.66 21.49 -9.41
N HIS A 279 -3.60 20.20 -9.76
CA HIS A 279 -3.22 19.74 -11.10
C HIS A 279 -4.41 19.54 -12.04
N ALA A 280 -5.66 19.69 -11.56
CA ALA A 280 -6.84 19.41 -12.36
C ALA A 280 -7.00 20.29 -13.62
N ASP A 281 -6.54 21.54 -13.56
CA ASP A 281 -6.56 22.43 -14.72
C ASP A 281 -5.51 22.07 -15.78
N ASP A 282 -4.41 21.41 -15.37
CA ASP A 282 -3.31 21.01 -16.23
C ASP A 282 -3.42 19.55 -16.71
N VAL A 283 -4.17 18.70 -15.97
CA VAL A 283 -4.32 17.25 -16.21
C VAL A 283 -5.79 16.93 -16.37
N ALA A 284 -6.31 17.08 -17.58
CA ALA A 284 -7.72 16.97 -17.91
C ALA A 284 -8.42 15.70 -17.39
N PRO A 285 -7.82 14.48 -17.46
CA PRO A 285 -8.47 13.23 -17.03
C PRO A 285 -8.38 12.95 -15.52
N LEU A 286 -7.79 13.83 -14.71
CA LEU A 286 -7.45 13.55 -13.31
C LEU A 286 -8.63 13.05 -12.47
N TYR A 287 -9.74 13.79 -12.50
CA TYR A 287 -10.93 13.44 -11.73
C TYR A 287 -11.72 12.29 -12.35
N GLU A 288 -11.67 12.12 -13.67
CA GLU A 288 -12.31 10.99 -14.35
C GLU A 288 -11.66 9.68 -13.91
N TYR A 289 -10.33 9.62 -13.83
CA TYR A 289 -9.61 8.48 -13.28
C TYR A 289 -9.93 8.23 -11.81
N ALA A 290 -9.87 9.27 -10.97
CA ALA A 290 -10.16 9.15 -9.54
C ALA A 290 -11.58 8.63 -9.29
N ASN A 291 -12.57 9.12 -10.03
CA ASN A 291 -13.95 8.66 -9.95
C ASN A 291 -14.10 7.21 -10.45
N MET A 292 -13.44 6.83 -11.57
CA MET A 292 -13.44 5.45 -12.07
C MET A 292 -12.89 4.49 -11.02
N PHE A 293 -11.78 4.83 -10.36
CA PHE A 293 -11.23 4.00 -9.28
C PHE A 293 -12.28 3.75 -8.19
N MET A 294 -13.05 4.77 -7.83
CA MET A 294 -14.06 4.70 -6.76
C MET A 294 -15.42 4.14 -7.20
N GLU A 295 -15.57 3.67 -8.43
CA GLU A 295 -16.82 3.05 -8.87
C GLU A 295 -17.12 1.76 -8.11
N GLU A 296 -18.42 1.47 -7.92
CA GLU A 296 -18.87 0.27 -7.22
C GLU A 296 -18.40 -1.02 -7.93
N GLN A 297 -18.26 -0.97 -9.25
CA GLN A 297 -17.71 -2.07 -10.04
C GLN A 297 -16.22 -2.28 -9.82
N MET A 298 -15.49 -1.31 -9.28
CA MET A 298 -14.07 -1.45 -8.92
C MET A 298 -13.92 -1.87 -7.46
N ILE A 299 -14.36 -1.04 -6.51
CA ILE A 299 -14.11 -1.20 -5.08
C ILE A 299 -15.27 -1.82 -4.27
N GLY A 300 -16.36 -2.20 -4.93
CA GLY A 300 -17.55 -2.77 -4.28
C GLY A 300 -17.40 -4.23 -3.90
N LYS A 301 -18.41 -4.78 -3.17
CA LYS A 301 -18.44 -6.19 -2.72
C LYS A 301 -18.48 -7.24 -3.84
N ALA A 302 -18.72 -6.84 -5.07
CA ALA A 302 -18.61 -7.65 -6.27
C ALA A 302 -17.80 -6.90 -7.32
N GLY A 303 -16.87 -6.05 -6.88
CA GLY A 303 -16.03 -5.25 -7.75
C GLY A 303 -14.80 -6.03 -8.21
N TYR A 304 -14.25 -5.64 -9.34
CA TYR A 304 -13.10 -6.30 -9.98
C TYR A 304 -11.86 -6.34 -9.08
N LEU A 305 -11.68 -5.35 -8.19
CA LEU A 305 -10.49 -5.31 -7.33
C LEU A 305 -10.53 -6.35 -6.19
N MET A 306 -11.72 -6.92 -5.88
CA MET A 306 -11.83 -8.06 -4.96
C MET A 306 -11.09 -9.29 -5.51
N ASP A 307 -11.18 -9.52 -6.81
CA ASP A 307 -10.50 -10.65 -7.46
C ASP A 307 -8.97 -10.52 -7.39
N LEU A 308 -8.48 -9.31 -7.11
CA LEU A 308 -7.07 -9.01 -6.85
C LEU A 308 -6.71 -8.99 -5.36
N GLY A 309 -7.69 -9.25 -4.47
CA GLY A 309 -7.47 -9.32 -3.03
C GLY A 309 -7.88 -8.08 -2.23
N LEU A 310 -8.43 -7.03 -2.86
CA LEU A 310 -8.95 -5.88 -2.13
C LEU A 310 -10.13 -6.30 -1.23
N ILE A 311 -10.07 -5.96 0.04
CA ILE A 311 -11.18 -6.13 0.97
C ILE A 311 -12.01 -4.85 0.95
N PRO A 312 -13.28 -4.91 0.49
CA PRO A 312 -14.12 -3.73 0.36
C PRO A 312 -14.43 -3.08 1.71
N LEU A 313 -14.51 -1.76 1.72
CA LEU A 313 -15.00 -1.01 2.86
C LEU A 313 -16.46 -1.37 3.18
N PRO A 314 -16.89 -1.21 4.45
CA PRO A 314 -18.30 -1.22 4.82
C PRO A 314 -19.11 -0.26 3.95
N ASP A 315 -20.34 -0.60 3.61
CA ASP A 315 -21.17 0.12 2.62
C ASP A 315 -21.31 1.63 2.91
N ALA A 316 -21.45 1.99 4.19
CA ALA A 316 -21.56 3.39 4.60
C ALA A 316 -20.26 4.16 4.38
N GLU A 317 -19.12 3.56 4.75
CA GLU A 317 -17.80 4.16 4.60
C GLU A 317 -17.43 4.28 3.11
N ARG A 318 -17.67 3.22 2.33
CA ARG A 318 -17.46 3.22 0.88
C ARG A 318 -18.27 4.31 0.18
N THR A 319 -19.54 4.47 0.58
CA THR A 319 -20.42 5.53 0.06
C THR A 319 -19.87 6.92 0.39
N GLN A 320 -19.36 7.11 1.61
CA GLN A 320 -18.77 8.38 2.03
C GLN A 320 -17.47 8.67 1.24
N ALA A 321 -16.55 7.69 1.14
CA ALA A 321 -15.30 7.85 0.40
C ALA A 321 -15.56 8.21 -1.08
N ARG A 322 -16.54 7.56 -1.72
CA ARG A 322 -16.96 7.90 -3.09
C ARG A 322 -17.47 9.34 -3.22
N LYS A 323 -18.26 9.82 -2.25
CA LYS A 323 -18.74 11.21 -2.24
C LYS A 323 -17.60 12.21 -2.07
N GLN A 324 -16.65 11.95 -1.19
CA GLN A 324 -15.47 12.79 -0.98
C GLN A 324 -14.67 12.98 -2.27
N VAL A 325 -14.42 11.89 -2.99
CA VAL A 325 -13.71 11.94 -4.27
C VAL A 325 -14.52 12.66 -5.34
N ALA A 326 -15.82 12.35 -5.48
CA ALA A 326 -16.69 13.00 -6.47
C ALA A 326 -16.90 14.50 -6.18
N GLY A 327 -16.85 14.90 -4.90
CA GLY A 327 -16.94 16.30 -4.47
C GLY A 327 -15.60 17.02 -4.43
N HIS A 328 -14.50 16.34 -4.71
CA HIS A 328 -13.13 16.86 -4.59
C HIS A 328 -12.88 17.48 -3.20
N GLU A 329 -13.41 16.83 -2.15
CA GLU A 329 -13.34 17.35 -0.80
C GLU A 329 -11.88 17.42 -0.34
N ALA A 330 -11.46 18.63 0.09
CA ALA A 330 -10.10 18.86 0.51
C ALA A 330 -9.81 18.26 1.89
N LEU A 331 -8.76 17.45 1.98
CA LEU A 331 -8.20 16.97 3.24
C LEU A 331 -7.68 18.14 4.08
N THR A 332 -7.98 18.13 5.37
CA THR A 332 -7.50 19.13 6.31
C THR A 332 -6.65 18.50 7.42
N LEU A 333 -5.84 19.31 8.09
CA LEU A 333 -5.07 18.86 9.25
C LEU A 333 -5.98 18.32 10.39
N ALA A 334 -7.22 18.79 10.46
CA ALA A 334 -8.18 18.33 11.48
C ALA A 334 -8.64 16.88 11.21
N ASP A 335 -8.72 16.49 9.95
CA ASP A 335 -9.11 15.13 9.55
C ASP A 335 -8.05 14.08 9.88
N LEU A 336 -6.79 14.51 10.05
CA LEU A 336 -5.65 13.64 10.36
C LEU A 336 -5.37 13.49 11.86
N LYS A 337 -6.11 14.21 12.72
CA LYS A 337 -6.00 14.16 14.20
C LYS A 337 -7.03 13.24 14.79
#